data_411d73150b5b99686dc06ceb5aa84d3c
#
_entry.id   411d73150b5b99686dc06ceb5aa84d3c
#
_cell.length_a   1.000
_cell.length_b   1.000
_cell.length_c   1.000
_cell.angle_alpha   90.00
_cell.angle_beta   90.00
_cell.angle_gamma   90.00
#
_symmetry.space_group_name_H-M   'P 1'
#
loop_
_entity.id
_entity.type
_entity.pdbx_description
1 polymer ?
#
loop_
_entity_poly.entity_id
_entity_poly.type
_entity_poly.pdbx_seq_one_letter_code
_entity_poly.pdbx_strand_id
1 'polypeptide(L)'
;SLKNVIRKELDSIKKEFGSQRKTIVEDAKEAVYVAAPIKEETVYFVMDRFGYSKTMDKATYQRNKENILKEYKFIVPCMNTDKICIFTNLGVMHQIKVLDIPAGKFRDKGVPIDNLCNYDSTKEYIIQVLDAESMIHSSLLFATAKSMLKVMDGELLNAAKRTVQATKLSEDELIEVIPVDWTEESEDKVVLQ
;
A
#
# COMPACT_ATOMS: atom_id res chain seq x y z
N SER A 1 -60.59 -5.62 -27.82
CA SER A 1 -59.55 -6.44 -27.21
C SER A 1 -59.27 -5.93 -25.80
N LEU A 2 -59.00 -6.82 -24.87
CA LEU A 2 -58.76 -6.51 -23.46
C LEU A 2 -57.65 -5.42 -23.28
N LYS A 3 -56.61 -5.46 -24.11
CA LYS A 3 -55.53 -4.46 -24.12
C LYS A 3 -56.07 -3.04 -24.40
N ASN A 4 -57.05 -2.88 -25.24
CA ASN A 4 -57.60 -1.56 -25.57
C ASN A 4 -58.44 -0.99 -24.42
N VAL A 5 -59.12 -1.83 -23.67
CA VAL A 5 -59.87 -1.45 -22.47
C VAL A 5 -58.92 -0.97 -21.39
N ILE A 6 -57.88 -1.77 -21.07
CA ILE A 6 -56.86 -1.42 -20.09
C ILE A 6 -56.16 -0.11 -20.45
N ARG A 7 -55.81 0.08 -21.73
CA ARG A 7 -55.16 1.32 -22.18
C ARG A 7 -56.06 2.54 -21.96
N LYS A 8 -57.35 2.43 -22.30
CA LYS A 8 -58.31 3.52 -22.09
C LYS A 8 -58.48 3.88 -20.62
N GLU A 9 -58.53 2.89 -19.73
CA GLU A 9 -58.64 3.13 -18.29
C GLU A 9 -57.37 3.77 -17.75
N LEU A 10 -56.18 3.32 -18.15
CA LEU A 10 -54.92 3.91 -17.76
C LEU A 10 -54.76 5.37 -18.26
N ASP A 11 -55.20 5.64 -19.48
CA ASP A 11 -55.21 7.01 -20.02
C ASP A 11 -56.20 7.93 -19.27
N SER A 12 -57.33 7.39 -18.83
CA SER A 12 -58.30 8.11 -17.99
C SER A 12 -57.70 8.45 -16.62
N ILE A 13 -57.09 7.47 -15.94
CA ILE A 13 -56.41 7.65 -14.67
C ILE A 13 -55.25 8.66 -14.78
N LYS A 14 -54.48 8.57 -15.88
CA LYS A 14 -53.42 9.54 -16.16
C LYS A 14 -53.92 10.96 -16.35
N LYS A 15 -55.05 11.15 -16.96
CA LYS A 15 -55.67 12.48 -17.14
C LYS A 15 -56.18 13.06 -15.81
N GLU A 16 -56.74 12.21 -14.96
CA GLU A 16 -57.39 12.65 -13.70
C GLU A 16 -56.38 12.84 -12.57
N PHE A 17 -55.36 11.97 -12.47
CA PHE A 17 -54.39 11.94 -11.36
C PHE A 17 -52.96 12.26 -11.81
N GLY A 18 -52.71 12.44 -13.09
CA GLY A 18 -51.37 12.72 -13.62
C GLY A 18 -50.89 14.09 -13.18
N SER A 19 -49.75 14.13 -12.55
CA SER A 19 -48.99 15.34 -12.22
C SER A 19 -47.84 15.56 -13.17
N GLN A 20 -47.45 16.80 -13.39
CA GLN A 20 -46.22 17.08 -14.13
C GLN A 20 -45.00 16.46 -13.41
N ARG A 21 -44.07 15.95 -14.22
CA ARG A 21 -42.84 15.38 -13.70
C ARG A 21 -42.09 16.40 -12.86
N LYS A 22 -41.81 16.09 -11.59
CA LYS A 22 -41.10 16.97 -10.65
C LYS A 22 -39.58 16.95 -10.88
N THR A 23 -39.06 15.95 -11.61
CA THR A 23 -37.63 15.81 -11.92
C THR A 23 -37.38 16.27 -13.35
N ILE A 24 -36.36 17.11 -13.53
CA ILE A 24 -35.88 17.52 -14.85
C ILE A 24 -34.96 16.38 -15.34
N VAL A 25 -35.13 15.95 -16.59
CA VAL A 25 -34.19 15.07 -17.28
C VAL A 25 -33.27 15.99 -18.05
N GLU A 26 -32.10 16.19 -17.52
CA GLU A 26 -31.01 16.82 -18.26
C GLU A 26 -30.19 15.72 -18.94
N ASP A 27 -29.83 15.92 -20.20
CA ASP A 27 -28.78 15.10 -20.82
C ASP A 27 -27.49 15.37 -20.05
N ALA A 28 -27.07 14.41 -19.26
CA ALA A 28 -25.80 14.49 -18.58
C ALA A 28 -24.72 14.62 -19.65
N LYS A 29 -24.22 15.84 -19.88
CA LYS A 29 -22.89 15.99 -20.46
C LYS A 29 -21.98 15.15 -19.59
N GLU A 30 -21.26 14.20 -20.17
CA GLU A 30 -20.32 13.36 -19.46
C GLU A 30 -19.53 14.25 -18.48
N ALA A 31 -19.80 14.08 -17.20
CA ALA A 31 -19.02 14.76 -16.18
C ALA A 31 -17.62 14.13 -16.27
N VAL A 32 -16.73 14.79 -16.99
CA VAL A 32 -15.31 14.44 -16.97
C VAL A 32 -14.84 14.73 -15.54
N TYR A 33 -14.81 13.69 -14.72
CA TYR A 33 -14.24 13.76 -13.39
C TYR A 33 -12.74 14.01 -13.55
N VAL A 34 -12.35 15.26 -13.54
CA VAL A 34 -10.94 15.65 -13.40
C VAL A 34 -10.61 15.46 -11.93
N ALA A 35 -9.99 14.35 -11.60
CA ALA A 35 -9.46 14.14 -10.26
C ALA A 35 -8.52 15.32 -9.93
N ALA A 36 -8.77 15.99 -8.83
CA ALA A 36 -7.87 17.04 -8.37
C ALA A 36 -6.45 16.47 -8.25
N PRO A 37 -5.41 17.19 -8.70
CA PRO A 37 -4.04 16.71 -8.58
C PRO A 37 -3.73 16.44 -7.12
N ILE A 38 -3.23 15.24 -6.82
CA ILE A 38 -2.82 14.87 -5.46
C ILE A 38 -1.60 15.73 -5.12
N LYS A 39 -1.70 16.49 -4.03
CA LYS A 39 -0.56 17.26 -3.52
C LYS A 39 0.48 16.28 -2.98
N GLU A 40 1.67 16.32 -3.52
CA GLU A 40 2.79 15.49 -3.05
C GLU A 40 3.32 16.00 -1.72
N GLU A 41 3.37 15.12 -0.75
CA GLU A 41 3.83 15.41 0.61
C GLU A 41 4.67 14.25 1.14
N THR A 42 5.76 14.59 1.85
CA THR A 42 6.53 13.59 2.60
C THR A 42 5.75 13.17 3.85
N VAL A 43 5.53 11.89 4.00
CA VAL A 43 4.90 11.26 5.15
C VAL A 43 5.83 10.19 5.74
N TYR A 44 5.52 9.75 6.94
CA TYR A 44 6.24 8.68 7.62
C TYR A 44 5.32 7.48 7.76
N PHE A 45 5.66 6.39 7.08
CA PHE A 45 5.06 5.10 7.36
C PHE A 45 5.63 4.58 8.68
N VAL A 46 4.76 4.14 9.58
CA VAL A 46 5.15 3.51 10.84
C VAL A 46 4.39 2.23 11.05
N MET A 47 5.08 1.20 11.54
CA MET A 47 4.47 -0.08 11.89
C MET A 47 5.04 -0.58 13.21
N ASP A 48 4.17 -1.00 14.11
CA ASP A 48 4.56 -1.57 15.39
C ASP A 48 4.96 -3.06 15.27
N ARG A 49 5.41 -3.65 16.37
CA ARG A 49 5.79 -5.07 16.43
C ARG A 49 4.63 -6.05 16.25
N PHE A 50 3.39 -5.57 16.34
CA PHE A 50 2.18 -6.37 16.17
C PHE A 50 1.60 -6.28 14.76
N GLY A 51 2.24 -5.49 13.87
CA GLY A 51 1.80 -5.30 12.49
C GLY A 51 0.74 -4.22 12.29
N TYR A 52 0.45 -3.37 13.30
CA TYR A 52 -0.42 -2.22 13.12
C TYR A 52 0.35 -1.09 12.44
N SER A 53 -0.18 -0.60 11.35
CA SER A 53 0.46 0.37 10.48
C SER A 53 -0.41 1.60 10.23
N LYS A 54 0.25 2.72 10.00
CA LYS A 54 -0.36 4.00 9.61
C LYS A 54 0.68 4.91 8.97
N THR A 55 0.22 6.00 8.38
CA THR A 55 1.08 7.12 7.97
C THR A 55 0.91 8.29 8.92
N MET A 56 1.97 9.09 9.09
CA MET A 56 1.96 10.33 9.86
C MET A 56 2.56 11.45 9.03
N ASP A 57 2.06 12.67 9.23
CA ASP A 57 2.70 13.86 8.69
C ASP A 57 4.04 14.15 9.37
N LYS A 58 4.90 14.90 8.69
CA LYS A 58 6.23 15.27 9.17
C LYS A 58 6.20 16.01 10.52
N ALA A 59 5.20 16.88 10.74
CA ALA A 59 5.09 17.66 11.98
C ALA A 59 4.73 16.77 13.18
N THR A 60 3.82 15.82 12.98
CA THR A 60 3.45 14.83 14.00
C THR A 60 4.62 13.92 14.33
N TYR A 61 5.37 13.45 13.32
CA TYR A 61 6.58 12.67 13.51
C TYR A 61 7.63 13.42 14.32
N GLN A 62 7.98 14.64 13.94
CA GLN A 62 9.01 15.43 14.63
C GLN A 62 8.67 15.70 16.09
N ARG A 63 7.40 16.02 16.39
CA ARG A 63 6.96 16.28 17.79
C ARG A 63 7.03 15.04 18.69
N ASN A 64 6.92 13.84 18.13
CA ASN A 64 6.84 12.60 18.89
C ASN A 64 8.00 11.64 18.60
N LYS A 65 9.08 12.10 17.97
CA LYS A 65 10.17 11.27 17.43
C LYS A 65 10.72 10.27 18.44
N GLU A 66 11.02 10.69 19.66
CA GLU A 66 11.58 9.80 20.69
C GLU A 66 10.65 8.65 21.08
N ASN A 67 9.36 8.93 21.18
CA ASN A 67 8.36 7.92 21.51
C ASN A 67 8.09 6.99 20.32
N ILE A 68 8.08 7.53 19.11
CA ILE A 68 7.89 6.76 17.87
C ILE A 68 9.04 5.75 17.71
N LEU A 69 10.29 6.16 17.95
CA LEU A 69 11.47 5.27 17.88
C LEU A 69 11.42 4.13 18.92
N LYS A 70 10.67 4.29 20.01
CA LYS A 70 10.51 3.25 21.04
C LYS A 70 9.35 2.30 20.77
N GLU A 71 8.27 2.81 20.19
CA GLU A 71 7.02 2.07 20.00
C GLU A 71 6.96 1.30 18.67
N TYR A 72 7.53 1.88 17.61
CA TYR A 72 7.42 1.33 16.26
C TYR A 72 8.68 0.58 15.84
N LYS A 73 8.48 -0.62 15.27
CA LYS A 73 9.55 -1.47 14.76
C LYS A 73 10.09 -0.94 13.42
N PHE A 74 9.20 -0.48 12.55
CA PHE A 74 9.56 0.05 11.24
C PHE A 74 9.08 1.49 11.11
N ILE A 75 9.97 2.35 10.64
CA ILE A 75 9.72 3.77 10.42
C ILE A 75 10.36 4.12 9.08
N VAL A 76 9.55 4.40 8.07
CA VAL A 76 10.01 4.63 6.70
C VAL A 76 9.50 6.00 6.23
N PRO A 77 10.39 6.97 5.99
CA PRO A 77 10.03 8.20 5.31
C PRO A 77 9.72 7.89 3.83
N CYS A 78 8.62 8.39 3.32
CA CYS A 78 8.21 8.16 1.93
C CYS A 78 7.34 9.31 1.40
N MET A 79 7.17 9.37 0.09
CA MET A 79 6.18 10.25 -0.53
C MET A 79 4.79 9.63 -0.43
N ASN A 80 3.76 10.46 -0.23
CA ASN A 80 2.38 9.98 -0.18
C ASN A 80 1.91 9.30 -1.48
N THR A 81 2.56 9.60 -2.61
CA THR A 81 2.29 9.01 -3.94
C THR A 81 3.06 7.72 -4.20
N ASP A 82 3.98 7.34 -3.31
CA ASP A 82 4.84 6.16 -3.42
C ASP A 82 4.16 4.86 -2.91
N LYS A 83 4.92 3.78 -2.86
CA LYS A 83 4.52 2.47 -2.33
C LYS A 83 5.45 2.07 -1.18
N ILE A 84 4.90 1.32 -0.25
CA ILE A 84 5.66 0.60 0.78
C ILE A 84 5.83 -0.84 0.33
N CYS A 85 7.06 -1.33 0.38
CA CYS A 85 7.48 -2.68 0.03
C CYS A 85 7.83 -3.45 1.30
N ILE A 86 7.13 -4.55 1.55
CA ILE A 86 7.23 -5.38 2.76
C ILE A 86 7.81 -6.72 2.37
N PHE A 87 8.99 -7.03 2.88
CA PHE A 87 9.68 -8.30 2.65
C PHE A 87 9.40 -9.28 3.78
N THR A 88 9.14 -10.54 3.42
CA THR A 88 8.82 -11.60 4.37
C THR A 88 9.85 -12.72 4.36
N ASN A 89 9.86 -13.53 5.43
CA ASN A 89 10.74 -14.70 5.57
C ASN A 89 10.59 -15.73 4.44
N LEU A 90 9.45 -15.73 3.73
CA LEU A 90 9.20 -16.59 2.58
C LEU A 90 9.84 -16.07 1.28
N GLY A 91 10.63 -14.99 1.34
CA GLY A 91 11.23 -14.37 0.15
C GLY A 91 10.21 -13.67 -0.74
N VAL A 92 9.04 -13.34 -0.20
CA VAL A 92 7.97 -12.61 -0.88
C VAL A 92 8.05 -11.14 -0.52
N MET A 93 7.73 -10.29 -1.47
CA MET A 93 7.54 -8.85 -1.28
C MET A 93 6.08 -8.48 -1.54
N HIS A 94 5.43 -7.86 -0.57
CA HIS A 94 4.11 -7.27 -0.71
C HIS A 94 4.22 -5.75 -0.90
N GLN A 95 3.38 -5.19 -1.78
CA GLN A 95 3.37 -3.75 -2.06
C GLN A 95 2.04 -3.12 -1.68
N ILE A 96 2.10 -1.94 -1.06
CA ILE A 96 0.94 -1.14 -0.66
C ILE A 96 1.17 0.30 -1.14
N LYS A 97 0.19 0.91 -1.78
CA LYS A 97 0.25 2.34 -2.06
C LYS A 97 0.14 3.13 -0.76
N VAL A 98 0.99 4.12 -0.56
CA VAL A 98 0.96 4.96 0.64
C VAL A 98 -0.40 5.63 0.83
N LEU A 99 -1.08 6.00 -0.26
CA LEU A 99 -2.43 6.58 -0.24
C LEU A 99 -3.50 5.63 0.31
N ASP A 100 -3.30 4.32 0.23
CA ASP A 100 -4.24 3.31 0.75
C ASP A 100 -4.04 3.06 2.25
N ILE A 101 -2.97 3.60 2.84
CA ILE A 101 -2.64 3.45 4.26
C ILE A 101 -3.30 4.60 5.04
N PRO A 102 -4.05 4.31 6.12
CA PRO A 102 -4.72 5.36 6.87
C PRO A 102 -3.73 6.34 7.51
N ALA A 103 -4.01 7.62 7.36
CA ALA A 103 -3.29 8.67 8.07
C ALA A 103 -3.76 8.73 9.52
N GLY A 104 -2.84 8.86 10.46
CA GLY A 104 -3.15 8.88 11.88
C GLY A 104 -2.22 9.78 12.71
N LYS A 105 -2.71 10.15 13.88
CA LYS A 105 -1.92 10.82 14.91
C LYS A 105 -1.08 9.82 15.70
N PHE A 106 -0.18 10.30 16.54
CA PHE A 106 0.69 9.43 17.34
C PHE A 106 -0.09 8.38 18.17
N ARG A 107 -1.18 8.78 18.81
CA ARG A 107 -1.99 7.90 19.69
C ARG A 107 -2.93 6.94 18.96
N ASP A 108 -3.13 7.12 17.67
CA ASP A 108 -4.01 6.26 16.90
C ASP A 108 -3.34 4.89 16.69
N LYS A 109 -4.07 3.81 16.84
CA LYS A 109 -3.52 2.45 16.73
C LYS A 109 -3.12 2.08 15.30
N GLY A 110 -3.78 2.66 14.30
CA GLY A 110 -3.61 2.27 12.90
C GLY A 110 -4.42 1.03 12.52
N VAL A 111 -4.06 0.40 11.40
CA VAL A 111 -4.74 -0.75 10.82
C VAL A 111 -3.75 -1.91 10.69
N PRO A 112 -4.17 -3.17 10.95
CA PRO A 112 -3.32 -4.33 10.71
C PRO A 112 -2.87 -4.39 9.25
N ILE A 113 -1.61 -4.71 9.03
CA ILE A 113 -1.01 -4.78 7.70
C ILE A 113 -1.67 -5.84 6.81
N ASP A 114 -2.18 -6.91 7.40
CA ASP A 114 -2.95 -7.98 6.75
C ASP A 114 -4.20 -7.44 6.02
N ASN A 115 -4.77 -6.34 6.50
CA ASN A 115 -5.93 -5.71 5.88
C ASN A 115 -5.58 -4.81 4.68
N LEU A 116 -4.31 -4.46 4.52
CA LEU A 116 -3.84 -3.53 3.50
C LEU A 116 -3.19 -4.24 2.30
N CYS A 117 -2.68 -5.45 2.49
CA CYS A 117 -2.05 -6.24 1.42
C CYS A 117 -2.35 -7.74 1.57
N ASN A 118 -1.71 -8.56 0.74
CA ASN A 118 -1.88 -10.02 0.75
C ASN A 118 -0.97 -10.72 1.78
N TYR A 119 -0.38 -9.98 2.72
CA TYR A 119 0.38 -10.54 3.82
C TYR A 119 -0.52 -11.37 4.73
N ASP A 120 -0.03 -12.54 5.17
CA ASP A 120 -0.75 -13.46 6.07
C ASP A 120 0.13 -13.73 7.30
N SER A 121 -0.14 -13.04 8.39
CA SER A 121 0.61 -13.15 9.65
C SER A 121 0.58 -14.55 10.28
N THR A 122 -0.28 -15.46 9.79
CA THR A 122 -0.31 -16.86 10.24
C THR A 122 0.72 -17.74 9.52
N LYS A 123 1.26 -17.31 8.39
CA LYS A 123 2.16 -18.08 7.52
C LYS A 123 3.55 -17.47 7.37
N GLU A 124 3.64 -16.17 7.51
CA GLU A 124 4.86 -15.43 7.23
C GLU A 124 5.08 -14.32 8.27
N TYR A 125 6.31 -13.85 8.39
CA TYR A 125 6.65 -12.70 9.23
C TYR A 125 7.49 -11.70 8.46
N ILE A 126 7.37 -10.43 8.87
CA ILE A 126 8.00 -9.31 8.19
C ILE A 126 9.46 -9.19 8.63
N ILE A 127 10.35 -9.22 7.63
CA ILE A 127 11.80 -9.05 7.78
C ILE A 127 12.18 -7.60 7.63
N GLN A 128 11.76 -6.95 6.53
CA GLN A 128 12.15 -5.58 6.20
C GLN A 128 11.01 -4.83 5.55
N VAL A 129 11.01 -3.50 5.73
CA VAL A 129 10.07 -2.58 5.11
C VAL A 129 10.85 -1.42 4.50
N LEU A 130 10.64 -1.18 3.21
CA LEU A 130 11.29 -0.11 2.44
C LEU A 130 10.24 0.69 1.67
N ASP A 131 10.53 1.94 1.37
CA ASP A 131 9.80 2.67 0.33
C ASP A 131 10.27 2.24 -1.06
N ALA A 132 9.38 2.29 -2.04
CA ALA A 132 9.70 1.79 -3.39
C ALA A 132 10.74 2.66 -4.08
N GLU A 133 10.71 3.97 -3.87
CA GLU A 133 11.69 4.90 -4.46
C GLU A 133 13.12 4.58 -4.01
N SER A 134 13.35 4.44 -2.70
CA SER A 134 14.66 4.06 -2.19
C SER A 134 15.06 2.65 -2.62
N MET A 135 14.11 1.72 -2.67
CA MET A 135 14.35 0.34 -3.08
C MET A 135 14.87 0.25 -4.52
N ILE A 136 14.22 0.92 -5.49
CA ILE A 136 14.57 0.82 -6.91
C ILE A 136 15.92 1.47 -7.23
N HIS A 137 16.39 2.40 -6.40
CA HIS A 137 17.67 3.07 -6.55
C HIS A 137 18.80 2.43 -5.74
N SER A 138 18.55 1.29 -5.10
CA SER A 138 19.52 0.56 -4.28
C SER A 138 19.74 -0.86 -4.79
N SER A 139 20.91 -1.41 -4.53
CA SER A 139 21.11 -2.86 -4.55
C SER A 139 20.60 -3.45 -3.24
N LEU A 140 19.96 -4.62 -3.30
CA LEU A 140 19.44 -5.32 -2.13
C LEU A 140 20.28 -6.57 -1.84
N LEU A 141 20.82 -6.66 -0.64
CA LEU A 141 21.45 -7.85 -0.11
C LEU A 141 20.42 -8.69 0.63
N PHE A 142 20.20 -9.91 0.18
CA PHE A 142 19.36 -10.92 0.83
C PHE A 142 20.24 -11.91 1.56
N ALA A 143 19.96 -12.17 2.82
CA ALA A 143 20.63 -13.20 3.62
C ALA A 143 19.59 -14.22 4.10
N THR A 144 19.96 -15.51 4.05
CA THR A 144 19.07 -16.62 4.45
C THR A 144 19.59 -17.35 5.67
N ALA A 145 18.72 -18.09 6.35
CA ALA A 145 19.07 -18.87 7.55
C ALA A 145 20.17 -19.93 7.30
N LYS A 146 20.25 -20.48 6.07
CA LYS A 146 21.32 -21.40 5.66
C LYS A 146 22.58 -20.68 5.15
N SER A 147 22.78 -19.42 5.53
CA SER A 147 23.96 -18.61 5.19
C SER A 147 24.16 -18.38 3.69
N MET A 148 23.09 -18.37 2.92
CA MET A 148 23.15 -17.97 1.52
C MET A 148 23.00 -16.47 1.41
N LEU A 149 23.84 -15.85 0.58
CA LEU A 149 23.80 -14.43 0.26
C LEU A 149 23.50 -14.22 -1.21
N LYS A 150 22.68 -13.23 -1.49
CA LYS A 150 22.37 -12.81 -2.86
C LYS A 150 22.26 -11.28 -2.88
N VAL A 151 22.95 -10.66 -3.82
CA VAL A 151 22.77 -9.26 -4.14
C VAL A 151 21.99 -9.15 -5.45
N MET A 152 21.03 -8.24 -5.50
CA MET A 152 20.29 -7.94 -6.72
C MET A 152 19.91 -6.46 -6.77
N ASP A 153 19.74 -5.95 -7.98
CA ASP A 153 19.26 -4.61 -8.21
C ASP A 153 17.80 -4.49 -7.79
N GLY A 154 17.48 -3.48 -6.97
CA GLY A 154 16.12 -3.24 -6.50
C GLY A 154 15.15 -2.87 -7.61
N GLU A 155 15.63 -2.31 -8.73
CA GLU A 155 14.80 -2.02 -9.91
C GLU A 155 14.13 -3.29 -10.45
N LEU A 156 14.75 -4.46 -10.35
CA LEU A 156 14.17 -5.73 -10.77
C LEU A 156 12.91 -6.13 -10.01
N LEU A 157 12.69 -5.54 -8.83
CA LEU A 157 11.49 -5.73 -8.02
C LEU A 157 10.39 -4.70 -8.29
N ASN A 158 10.66 -3.71 -9.14
CA ASN A 158 9.67 -2.69 -9.52
C ASN A 158 8.59 -3.30 -10.42
N ALA A 159 7.55 -3.79 -9.82
CA ALA A 159 6.45 -4.43 -10.52
C ALA A 159 5.10 -3.77 -10.19
N ALA A 160 4.14 -3.89 -11.11
CA ALA A 160 2.76 -3.43 -10.88
C ALA A 160 1.96 -4.35 -9.95
N LYS A 161 2.43 -5.58 -9.73
CA LYS A 161 1.74 -6.60 -8.92
C LYS A 161 1.84 -6.28 -7.43
N ARG A 162 0.75 -6.51 -6.69
CA ARG A 162 0.72 -6.32 -5.22
C ARG A 162 1.63 -7.30 -4.46
N THR A 163 1.95 -8.44 -5.06
CA THR A 163 2.80 -9.48 -4.47
C THR A 163 3.80 -9.97 -5.50
N VAL A 164 5.07 -9.98 -5.14
CA VAL A 164 6.21 -10.34 -5.99
C VAL A 164 7.08 -11.35 -5.26
N GLN A 165 7.53 -12.39 -5.95
CA GLN A 165 8.56 -13.28 -5.42
C GLN A 165 9.91 -12.58 -5.54
N ALA A 166 10.42 -12.03 -4.45
CA ALA A 166 11.68 -11.30 -4.42
C ALA A 166 12.89 -12.25 -4.54
N THR A 167 12.84 -13.39 -3.86
CA THR A 167 13.83 -14.46 -3.99
C THR A 167 13.18 -15.82 -3.82
N LYS A 168 13.65 -16.81 -4.59
CA LYS A 168 13.22 -18.21 -4.43
C LYS A 168 14.05 -18.86 -3.33
N LEU A 169 13.37 -19.43 -2.36
CA LEU A 169 13.95 -20.17 -1.24
C LEU A 169 13.62 -21.66 -1.42
N SER A 170 14.62 -22.54 -1.26
CA SER A 170 14.43 -23.98 -1.29
C SER A 170 14.70 -24.52 0.11
N GLU A 171 13.63 -24.80 0.85
CA GLU A 171 13.69 -25.28 2.25
C GLU A 171 14.57 -24.38 3.15
N ASP A 172 14.49 -23.05 2.94
CA ASP A 172 15.27 -22.04 3.63
C ASP A 172 14.37 -20.84 3.97
N GLU A 173 14.81 -19.94 4.83
CA GLU A 173 14.10 -18.74 5.22
C GLU A 173 14.96 -17.50 4.99
N LEU A 174 14.34 -16.44 4.53
CA LEU A 174 14.95 -15.13 4.47
C LEU A 174 15.00 -14.54 5.89
N ILE A 175 16.19 -14.13 6.33
CA ILE A 175 16.38 -13.55 7.66
C ILE A 175 16.69 -12.07 7.64
N GLU A 176 17.22 -11.56 6.51
CA GLU A 176 17.58 -10.15 6.39
C GLU A 176 17.48 -9.67 4.95
N VAL A 177 17.10 -8.41 4.78
CA VAL A 177 17.14 -7.66 3.52
C VAL A 177 17.72 -6.30 3.80
N ILE A 178 18.87 -6.00 3.23
CA ILE A 178 19.59 -4.74 3.48
C ILE A 178 19.75 -3.99 2.16
N PRO A 179 19.28 -2.74 2.06
CA PRO A 179 19.64 -1.87 0.95
C PRO A 179 21.12 -1.50 1.08
N VAL A 180 21.89 -1.72 0.02
CA VAL A 180 23.32 -1.43 -0.02
C VAL A 180 23.64 -0.60 -1.27
N ASP A 181 24.52 0.37 -1.12
CA ASP A 181 25.12 1.08 -2.25
C ASP A 181 26.32 0.27 -2.76
N TRP A 182 26.01 -0.79 -3.50
CA TRP A 182 27.05 -1.65 -4.03
C TRP A 182 27.59 -1.09 -5.33
N THR A 183 28.79 -0.52 -5.29
CA THR A 183 29.55 -0.17 -6.49
C THR A 183 30.70 -1.15 -6.65
N GLU A 184 31.18 -1.39 -7.89
CA GLU A 184 32.32 -2.28 -8.16
C GLU A 184 33.61 -1.87 -7.43
N GLU A 185 33.67 -0.62 -6.96
CA GLU A 185 34.79 -0.04 -6.21
C GLU A 185 34.59 -0.09 -4.68
N SER A 186 33.45 -0.59 -4.17
CA SER A 186 33.21 -0.64 -2.73
C SER A 186 34.01 -1.74 -2.08
N GLU A 187 34.78 -1.40 -1.03
CA GLU A 187 35.51 -2.36 -0.17
C GLU A 187 34.64 -2.89 0.98
N ASP A 188 33.34 -2.76 0.90
CA ASP A 188 32.40 -3.13 1.95
C ASP A 188 32.44 -4.64 2.19
N LYS A 189 32.49 -5.03 3.45
CA LYS A 189 32.49 -6.42 3.90
C LYS A 189 31.24 -6.73 4.67
N VAL A 190 30.58 -7.83 4.30
CA VAL A 190 29.49 -8.38 5.10
C VAL A 190 30.06 -9.43 6.03
N VAL A 191 29.87 -9.23 7.34
CA VAL A 191 30.25 -10.20 8.37
C VAL A 191 28.97 -10.85 8.90
N LEU A 192 28.86 -12.16 8.73
CA LEU A 192 27.81 -12.98 9.34
C LEU A 192 28.33 -13.46 10.71
N GLN A 193 27.56 -13.18 11.77
CA GLN A 193 27.82 -13.66 13.13
C GLN A 193 26.78 -14.69 13.52
#